data_27d16408484d3c4c5b961e9e22ef6643
#
_entry.id   27d16408484d3c4c5b961e9e22ef6643
#
_cell.length_a   1.000
_cell.length_b   1.000
_cell.length_c   1.000
_cell.angle_alpha   90.00
_cell.angle_beta   90.00
_cell.angle_gamma   90.00
#
_symmetry.space_group_name_H-M   'P 1'
#
loop_
_entity.id
_entity.type
_entity.pdbx_description
1 polymer ?
#
loop_
_entity_poly.entity_id
_entity_poly.type
_entity_poly.pdbx_seq_one_letter_code
_entity_poly.pdbx_strand_id
1 'polypeptide(L)'
;QVEEPEFVIENTGGVATKFTIAAWSYDNEHVIAGLNDGSVVRYNFRTGEKTHSAHNHESSVQDLQTSLDKTYFVTASKDKTSKLYATDTLELMHSYDAQIPVNSAAITSVKDFIIVGGGQEARDVTTTSAQEGDFKAKFFHKLFEEEIGEMKGHFGPINTIATDPRGQCYASGSEDGYVRLHHFDKSYFDFQYDLERR
;
A
#
# COMPACT_ATOMS: atom_id res chain seq x y z
N GLN A 1 -16.04 -29.42 2.26
CA GLN A 1 -15.28 -28.51 3.15
C GLN A 1 -13.89 -29.11 3.31
N VAL A 2 -12.85 -28.33 3.01
CA VAL A 2 -11.46 -28.73 3.32
C VAL A 2 -11.24 -28.38 4.79
N GLU A 3 -11.01 -29.36 5.64
CA GLU A 3 -10.83 -29.15 7.08
C GLU A 3 -9.37 -28.79 7.44
N GLU A 4 -8.42 -29.16 6.59
CA GLU A 4 -6.99 -28.88 6.77
C GLU A 4 -6.45 -28.12 5.58
N PRO A 5 -5.47 -27.21 5.77
CA PRO A 5 -4.81 -26.54 4.67
C PRO A 5 -4.02 -27.56 3.85
N GLU A 6 -4.14 -27.49 2.52
CA GLU A 6 -3.37 -28.35 1.62
C GLU A 6 -1.87 -28.06 1.72
N PHE A 7 -1.53 -26.83 2.07
CA PHE A 7 -0.16 -26.38 2.14
C PHE A 7 0.04 -25.26 3.16
N VAL A 8 1.12 -25.30 3.93
CA VAL A 8 1.50 -24.29 4.91
C VAL A 8 2.92 -23.82 4.63
N ILE A 9 3.09 -22.52 4.43
CA ILE A 9 4.40 -21.86 4.35
C ILE A 9 4.73 -21.28 5.72
N GLU A 10 5.76 -21.82 6.35
CA GLU A 10 6.26 -21.30 7.61
C GLU A 10 7.35 -20.27 7.37
N ASN A 11 7.28 -19.16 8.10
CA ASN A 11 8.36 -18.19 8.08
C ASN A 11 9.51 -18.68 8.97
N THR A 12 10.64 -19.03 8.35
CA THR A 12 11.84 -19.49 9.04
C THR A 12 12.73 -18.36 9.58
N GLY A 13 12.30 -17.11 9.45
CA GLY A 13 13.07 -15.89 9.79
C GLY A 13 13.18 -15.57 11.29
N GLY A 14 12.73 -16.45 12.18
CA GLY A 14 12.81 -16.27 13.64
C GLY A 14 11.45 -16.03 14.32
N VAL A 15 11.38 -16.24 15.61
CA VAL A 15 10.14 -16.27 16.42
C VAL A 15 9.37 -14.93 16.42
N ALA A 16 10.00 -13.82 16.05
CA ALA A 16 9.40 -12.49 16.10
C ALA A 16 8.82 -12.01 14.76
N THR A 17 9.13 -12.68 13.64
CA THR A 17 8.73 -12.22 12.31
C THR A 17 7.37 -12.81 11.92
N LYS A 18 6.42 -11.94 11.57
CA LYS A 18 5.04 -12.31 11.24
C LYS A 18 4.66 -11.80 9.86
N PHE A 19 3.91 -12.60 9.12
CA PHE A 19 3.22 -12.13 7.93
C PHE A 19 2.10 -11.17 8.32
N THR A 20 2.04 -10.04 7.65
CA THR A 20 1.03 -8.99 7.90
C THR A 20 -0.02 -8.93 6.80
N ILE A 21 0.42 -9.15 5.57
CA ILE A 21 -0.41 -9.08 4.36
C ILE A 21 0.11 -10.04 3.30
N ALA A 22 -0.76 -10.53 2.43
CA ALA A 22 -0.37 -11.36 1.29
C ALA A 22 -1.27 -11.09 0.08
N ALA A 23 -0.70 -11.25 -1.11
CA ALA A 23 -1.42 -11.16 -2.38
C ALA A 23 -0.89 -12.17 -3.39
N TRP A 24 -1.76 -12.58 -4.33
CA TRP A 24 -1.38 -13.44 -5.43
C TRP A 24 -0.65 -12.65 -6.53
N SER A 25 0.44 -13.23 -7.03
CA SER A 25 1.10 -12.80 -8.27
C SER A 25 0.19 -13.04 -9.49
N TYR A 26 0.52 -12.43 -10.62
CA TYR A 26 -0.23 -12.59 -11.89
C TYR A 26 -0.14 -14.01 -12.46
N ASP A 27 0.93 -14.73 -12.19
CA ASP A 27 1.18 -16.08 -12.70
C ASP A 27 0.37 -17.17 -11.99
N ASN A 28 -0.31 -16.85 -10.88
CA ASN A 28 -1.01 -17.78 -10.00
C ASN A 28 -0.13 -18.93 -9.46
N GLU A 29 1.20 -18.77 -9.51
CA GLU A 29 2.18 -19.72 -8.98
C GLU A 29 2.95 -19.16 -7.79
N HIS A 30 2.87 -17.85 -7.58
CA HIS A 30 3.58 -17.19 -6.50
C HIS A 30 2.66 -16.35 -5.63
N VAL A 31 3.02 -16.27 -4.36
CA VAL A 31 2.41 -15.40 -3.36
C VAL A 31 3.45 -14.41 -2.89
N ILE A 32 3.08 -13.14 -2.84
CA ILE A 32 3.89 -12.06 -2.30
C ILE A 32 3.35 -11.74 -0.92
N ALA A 33 4.22 -11.62 0.07
CA ALA A 33 3.82 -11.32 1.44
C ALA A 33 4.68 -10.22 2.04
N GLY A 34 4.03 -9.31 2.77
CA GLY A 34 4.68 -8.32 3.62
C GLY A 34 4.83 -8.83 5.04
N LEU A 35 5.87 -8.40 5.74
CA LEU A 35 6.19 -8.82 7.09
C LEU A 35 6.27 -7.62 8.04
N ASN A 36 6.17 -7.92 9.33
CA ASN A 36 6.24 -6.92 10.40
C ASN A 36 7.65 -6.34 10.63
N ASP A 37 8.68 -6.94 10.06
CA ASP A 37 10.06 -6.43 10.09
C ASP A 37 10.41 -5.49 8.92
N GLY A 38 9.46 -5.23 8.02
CA GLY A 38 9.68 -4.40 6.83
C GLY A 38 10.11 -5.17 5.58
N SER A 39 10.22 -6.48 5.68
CA SER A 39 10.54 -7.33 4.54
C SER A 39 9.33 -7.60 3.66
N VAL A 40 9.58 -7.76 2.37
CA VAL A 40 8.64 -8.31 1.39
C VAL A 40 9.25 -9.56 0.81
N VAL A 41 8.49 -10.63 0.73
CA VAL A 41 8.96 -11.95 0.28
C VAL A 41 8.04 -12.52 -0.77
N ARG A 42 8.60 -13.30 -1.69
CA ARG A 42 7.86 -14.03 -2.73
C ARG A 42 8.11 -15.51 -2.57
N TYR A 43 7.03 -16.28 -2.51
CA TYR A 43 7.06 -17.72 -2.37
C TYR A 43 6.40 -18.38 -3.57
N ASN A 44 6.99 -19.49 -4.03
CA ASN A 44 6.28 -20.41 -4.91
C ASN A 44 5.29 -21.23 -4.05
N PHE A 45 3.98 -21.15 -4.35
CA PHE A 45 2.98 -21.80 -3.52
C PHE A 45 2.97 -23.32 -3.64
N ARG A 46 3.49 -23.90 -4.75
CA ARG A 46 3.54 -25.35 -4.95
C ARG A 46 4.69 -26.00 -4.20
N THR A 47 5.86 -25.35 -4.17
CA THR A 47 7.06 -25.90 -3.54
C THR A 47 7.28 -25.37 -2.12
N GLY A 48 6.64 -24.27 -1.74
CA GLY A 48 6.89 -23.56 -0.49
C GLY A 48 8.22 -22.80 -0.44
N GLU A 49 8.96 -22.80 -1.53
CA GLU A 49 10.27 -22.17 -1.56
C GLU A 49 10.16 -20.65 -1.69
N LYS A 50 10.96 -19.96 -0.89
CA LYS A 50 11.15 -18.51 -1.01
C LYS A 50 12.02 -18.23 -2.23
N THR A 51 11.44 -17.59 -3.25
CA THR A 51 12.13 -17.28 -4.50
C THR A 51 12.86 -15.94 -4.43
N HIS A 52 12.24 -14.91 -3.83
CA HIS A 52 12.81 -13.58 -3.70
C HIS A 52 12.53 -12.99 -2.32
N SER A 53 13.36 -12.05 -1.91
CA SER A 53 13.20 -11.29 -0.67
C SER A 53 13.81 -9.90 -0.83
N ALA A 54 13.09 -8.88 -0.37
CA ALA A 54 13.55 -7.50 -0.32
C ALA A 54 13.29 -6.95 1.09
N HIS A 55 14.24 -6.18 1.63
CA HIS A 55 14.12 -5.52 2.93
C HIS A 55 14.41 -4.03 2.74
N ASN A 56 13.39 -3.29 2.31
CA ASN A 56 13.53 -1.87 1.98
C ASN A 56 12.74 -0.97 2.93
N HIS A 57 11.79 -1.52 3.71
CA HIS A 57 11.10 -0.77 4.75
C HIS A 57 11.81 -0.91 6.10
N GLU A 58 11.81 0.16 6.89
CA GLU A 58 12.39 0.21 8.23
C GLU A 58 11.40 -0.22 9.33
N SER A 59 10.13 -0.42 8.98
CA SER A 59 9.07 -0.82 9.90
C SER A 59 8.06 -1.73 9.20
N SER A 60 7.08 -2.20 9.97
CA SER A 60 6.07 -3.16 9.51
C SER A 60 5.38 -2.73 8.23
N VAL A 61 5.31 -3.64 7.26
CA VAL A 61 4.43 -3.54 6.09
C VAL A 61 2.99 -3.75 6.54
N GLN A 62 2.10 -2.80 6.25
CA GLN A 62 0.70 -2.82 6.69
C GLN A 62 -0.25 -3.25 5.59
N ASP A 63 0.03 -2.85 4.35
CA ASP A 63 -0.81 -3.13 3.19
C ASP A 63 0.04 -3.45 1.96
N LEU A 64 -0.52 -4.20 1.03
CA LEU A 64 0.06 -4.56 -0.24
C LEU A 64 -1.05 -4.67 -1.28
N GLN A 65 -1.02 -3.80 -2.29
CA GLN A 65 -2.00 -3.81 -3.38
C GLN A 65 -1.32 -3.90 -4.74
N THR A 66 -1.80 -4.82 -5.56
CA THR A 66 -1.27 -5.06 -6.91
C THR A 66 -1.90 -4.10 -7.93
N SER A 67 -1.16 -3.81 -9.00
CA SER A 67 -1.73 -3.24 -10.22
C SER A 67 -2.80 -4.15 -10.83
N LEU A 68 -3.60 -3.64 -11.76
CA LEU A 68 -4.64 -4.44 -12.42
C LEU A 68 -4.08 -5.67 -13.15
N ASP A 69 -2.93 -5.52 -13.78
CA ASP A 69 -2.20 -6.60 -14.48
C ASP A 69 -1.29 -7.39 -13.53
N LYS A 70 -1.18 -6.95 -12.28
CA LYS A 70 -0.34 -7.55 -11.22
C LYS A 70 1.15 -7.62 -11.55
N THR A 71 1.65 -6.85 -12.53
CA THR A 71 3.08 -6.82 -12.89
C THR A 71 3.91 -6.02 -11.88
N TYR A 72 3.27 -5.13 -11.13
CA TYR A 72 3.85 -4.38 -10.02
C TYR A 72 2.85 -4.25 -8.88
N PHE A 73 3.33 -3.91 -7.71
CA PHE A 73 2.52 -3.70 -6.52
C PHE A 73 3.07 -2.57 -5.65
N VAL A 74 2.20 -1.97 -4.87
CA VAL A 74 2.53 -0.94 -3.89
C VAL A 74 2.40 -1.51 -2.49
N THR A 75 3.29 -1.09 -1.59
CA THR A 75 3.23 -1.39 -0.16
C THR A 75 2.99 -0.13 0.66
N ALA A 76 2.39 -0.29 1.82
CA ALA A 76 2.26 0.72 2.84
C ALA A 76 3.01 0.30 4.10
N SER A 77 3.74 1.21 4.76
CA SER A 77 4.49 0.88 5.96
C SER A 77 4.39 1.94 7.05
N LYS A 78 4.54 1.48 8.29
CA LYS A 78 4.66 2.35 9.48
C LYS A 78 5.93 3.21 9.47
N ASP A 79 6.89 2.95 8.58
CA ASP A 79 8.09 3.78 8.38
C ASP A 79 7.81 5.11 7.67
N LYS A 80 6.54 5.45 7.44
CA LYS A 80 6.02 6.64 6.77
C LYS A 80 6.21 6.65 5.26
N THR A 81 6.59 5.53 4.67
CA THR A 81 6.76 5.41 3.22
C THR A 81 5.78 4.42 2.61
N SER A 82 5.47 4.65 1.35
CA SER A 82 4.87 3.69 0.46
C SER A 82 5.87 3.40 -0.67
N LYS A 83 5.97 2.15 -1.09
CA LYS A 83 6.99 1.73 -2.06
C LYS A 83 6.38 0.90 -3.18
N LEU A 84 6.85 1.13 -4.40
CA LEU A 84 6.42 0.41 -5.60
C LEU A 84 7.49 -0.61 -5.99
N TYR A 85 7.06 -1.85 -6.22
CA TYR A 85 7.93 -2.97 -6.55
C TYR A 85 7.51 -3.67 -7.82
N ALA A 86 8.49 -4.19 -8.57
CA ALA A 86 8.23 -5.18 -9.62
C ALA A 86 7.84 -6.53 -8.98
N THR A 87 6.77 -7.14 -9.49
CA THR A 87 6.24 -8.39 -8.92
C THR A 87 7.20 -9.57 -9.02
N ASP A 88 7.95 -9.67 -10.12
CA ASP A 88 8.80 -10.83 -10.39
C ASP A 88 10.08 -10.85 -9.57
N THR A 89 10.72 -9.71 -9.45
CA THR A 89 12.07 -9.58 -8.89
C THR A 89 12.08 -8.99 -7.48
N LEU A 90 10.97 -8.39 -7.03
CA LEU A 90 10.88 -7.55 -5.84
C LEU A 90 11.85 -6.36 -5.89
N GLU A 91 12.24 -5.93 -7.09
CA GLU A 91 13.05 -4.74 -7.28
C GLU A 91 12.24 -3.49 -6.87
N LEU A 92 12.85 -2.64 -6.07
CA LEU A 92 12.28 -1.36 -5.69
C LEU A 92 12.33 -0.41 -6.89
N MET A 93 11.16 -0.01 -7.38
CA MET A 93 11.03 0.92 -8.51
C MET A 93 10.96 2.38 -8.04
N HIS A 94 10.09 2.65 -7.06
CA HIS A 94 9.81 4.01 -6.56
C HIS A 94 9.51 4.01 -5.06
N SER A 95 9.73 5.16 -4.41
CA SER A 95 9.48 5.36 -2.98
C SER A 95 8.79 6.71 -2.73
N TYR A 96 7.66 6.67 -2.02
CA TYR A 96 6.81 7.83 -1.74
C TYR A 96 6.87 8.14 -0.24
N ASP A 97 7.41 9.31 0.11
CA ASP A 97 7.49 9.78 1.50
C ASP A 97 6.20 10.50 1.90
N ALA A 98 5.35 9.81 2.66
CA ALA A 98 4.09 10.37 3.13
C ALA A 98 4.24 11.26 4.38
N GLN A 99 5.37 11.18 5.08
CA GLN A 99 5.67 11.87 6.35
C GLN A 99 4.75 11.49 7.53
N ILE A 100 3.78 10.61 7.30
CA ILE A 100 2.88 10.02 8.28
C ILE A 100 2.98 8.50 8.21
N PRO A 101 2.75 7.75 9.31
CA PRO A 101 2.64 6.30 9.25
C PRO A 101 1.58 5.89 8.23
N VAL A 102 1.95 5.02 7.29
CA VAL A 102 1.07 4.60 6.20
C VAL A 102 0.42 3.27 6.56
N ASN A 103 -0.91 3.24 6.52
CA ASN A 103 -1.70 2.03 6.79
C ASN A 103 -2.16 1.35 5.50
N SER A 104 -2.42 2.14 4.44
CA SER A 104 -2.86 1.59 3.16
C SER A 104 -2.38 2.45 2.00
N ALA A 105 -2.08 1.80 0.88
CA ALA A 105 -1.71 2.45 -0.37
C ALA A 105 -2.35 1.73 -1.55
N ALA A 106 -2.82 2.49 -2.54
CA ALA A 106 -3.51 1.97 -3.70
C ALA A 106 -3.01 2.60 -4.99
N ILE A 107 -3.04 1.82 -6.08
CA ILE A 107 -2.64 2.25 -7.41
C ILE A 107 -3.89 2.66 -8.18
N THR A 108 -3.89 3.83 -8.79
CA THR A 108 -5.01 4.24 -9.65
C THR A 108 -4.93 3.58 -11.02
N SER A 109 -6.09 3.25 -11.59
CA SER A 109 -6.16 2.45 -12.82
C SER A 109 -6.05 3.26 -14.11
N VAL A 110 -6.41 4.55 -14.10
CA VAL A 110 -6.49 5.39 -15.31
C VAL A 110 -5.35 6.41 -15.38
N LYS A 111 -4.90 6.89 -14.24
CA LYS A 111 -3.79 7.85 -14.12
C LYS A 111 -2.60 7.19 -13.42
N ASP A 112 -1.42 7.72 -13.65
CA ASP A 112 -0.19 7.26 -13.00
C ASP A 112 -0.03 7.85 -11.59
N PHE A 113 -1.00 7.55 -10.70
CA PHE A 113 -0.99 8.02 -9.33
C PHE A 113 -1.02 6.88 -8.32
N ILE A 114 -0.42 7.15 -7.16
CA ILE A 114 -0.50 6.34 -5.96
C ILE A 114 -1.28 7.13 -4.92
N ILE A 115 -2.30 6.51 -4.32
CA ILE A 115 -3.06 7.07 -3.21
C ILE A 115 -2.56 6.43 -1.94
N VAL A 116 -2.19 7.25 -0.95
CA VAL A 116 -1.63 6.81 0.31
C VAL A 116 -2.49 7.34 1.45
N GLY A 117 -2.84 6.50 2.39
CA GLY A 117 -3.59 6.86 3.59
C GLY A 117 -3.03 6.25 4.85
N GLY A 118 -3.16 6.97 5.94
CA GLY A 118 -2.65 6.54 7.22
C GLY A 118 -2.95 7.55 8.31
N GLY A 119 -2.04 7.67 9.24
CA GLY A 119 -2.11 8.52 10.40
C GLY A 119 -1.62 7.79 11.65
N GLN A 120 -1.37 8.54 12.70
CA GLN A 120 -0.93 8.00 13.97
C GLN A 120 -2.15 7.49 14.75
N GLU A 121 -2.07 6.27 15.28
CA GLU A 121 -3.12 5.70 16.12
C GLU A 121 -3.31 6.53 17.39
N ALA A 122 -4.56 6.65 17.85
CA ALA A 122 -4.91 7.42 19.06
C ALA A 122 -4.15 6.95 20.33
N ARG A 123 -3.68 5.71 20.35
CA ARG A 123 -2.89 5.14 21.45
C ARG A 123 -1.50 5.74 21.58
N ASP A 124 -0.94 6.25 20.49
CA ASP A 124 0.42 6.76 20.43
C ASP A 124 0.49 8.28 20.67
N VAL A 125 -0.66 8.94 20.83
CA VAL A 125 -0.80 10.39 20.98
C VAL A 125 -0.54 10.87 22.44
N THR A 126 -0.06 10.03 23.35
CA THR A 126 0.03 10.36 24.77
C THR A 126 1.13 11.36 25.16
N THR A 127 1.96 11.85 24.26
CA THR A 127 3.12 12.72 24.64
C THR A 127 3.44 13.90 23.74
N THR A 128 2.78 14.09 22.61
CA THR A 128 2.99 15.30 21.80
C THR A 128 1.65 15.95 21.49
N SER A 129 1.55 17.27 21.72
CA SER A 129 0.39 18.07 21.37
C SER A 129 -0.22 17.54 20.07
N ALA A 130 -1.45 17.03 20.17
CA ALA A 130 -2.26 16.67 19.02
C ALA A 130 -2.38 17.94 18.15
N GLN A 131 -1.49 18.09 17.20
CA GLN A 131 -1.83 18.82 16.00
C GLN A 131 -3.00 18.03 15.42
N GLU A 132 -4.13 18.72 15.28
CA GLU A 132 -5.35 18.17 14.70
C GLU A 132 -5.00 17.30 13.52
N GLY A 133 -5.30 16.00 13.66
CA GLY A 133 -4.65 14.95 12.92
C GLY A 133 -4.76 15.14 11.41
N ASP A 134 -3.66 15.06 10.77
CA ASP A 134 -3.54 15.14 9.31
C ASP A 134 -4.02 13.81 8.69
N PHE A 135 -5.32 13.49 8.87
CA PHE A 135 -5.95 12.28 8.39
C PHE A 135 -6.40 12.46 6.94
N LYS A 136 -5.40 12.56 6.06
CA LYS A 136 -5.58 12.84 4.64
C LYS A 136 -5.22 11.65 3.79
N ALA A 137 -5.91 11.47 2.69
CA ALA A 137 -5.40 10.68 1.59
C ALA A 137 -4.50 11.57 0.74
N LYS A 138 -3.25 11.17 0.55
CA LYS A 138 -2.25 11.88 -0.24
C LYS A 138 -2.11 11.23 -1.60
N PHE A 139 -1.94 12.03 -2.63
CA PHE A 139 -1.77 11.59 -4.01
C PHE A 139 -0.34 11.87 -4.45
N PHE A 140 0.34 10.83 -4.92
CA PHE A 140 1.68 10.94 -5.47
C PHE A 140 1.68 10.59 -6.95
N HIS A 141 2.51 11.28 -7.72
CA HIS A 141 2.77 10.87 -9.09
C HIS A 141 3.64 9.60 -9.10
N LYS A 142 3.17 8.55 -9.80
CA LYS A 142 3.79 7.21 -9.75
C LYS A 142 5.27 7.22 -10.18
N LEU A 143 5.62 8.01 -11.21
CA LEU A 143 6.98 8.02 -11.77
C LEU A 143 7.88 9.10 -11.18
N PHE A 144 7.32 10.25 -10.79
CA PHE A 144 8.11 11.39 -10.30
C PHE A 144 8.21 11.45 -8.78
N GLU A 145 7.49 10.57 -8.06
CA GLU A 145 7.48 10.48 -6.59
C GLU A 145 7.01 11.74 -5.86
N GLU A 146 6.49 12.73 -6.60
CA GLU A 146 6.04 14.00 -6.06
C GLU A 146 4.60 13.94 -5.55
N GLU A 147 4.35 14.55 -4.40
CA GLU A 147 2.99 14.76 -3.90
C GLU A 147 2.27 15.80 -4.77
N ILE A 148 1.17 15.40 -5.41
CA ILE A 148 0.38 16.23 -6.33
C ILE A 148 -0.88 16.78 -5.70
N GLY A 149 -1.30 16.26 -4.56
CA GLY A 149 -2.49 16.72 -3.86
C GLY A 149 -2.87 15.88 -2.66
N GLU A 150 -3.84 16.38 -1.93
CA GLU A 150 -4.38 15.72 -0.74
C GLU A 150 -5.90 15.82 -0.69
N MET A 151 -6.55 14.82 -0.10
CA MET A 151 -7.99 14.79 0.15
C MET A 151 -8.25 14.65 1.63
N LYS A 152 -8.89 15.67 2.20
CA LYS A 152 -9.35 15.69 3.60
C LYS A 152 -10.76 15.12 3.71
N GLY A 153 -11.11 14.67 4.90
CA GLY A 153 -12.49 14.24 5.15
C GLY A 153 -12.65 13.34 6.36
N HIS A 154 -11.63 12.60 6.75
CA HIS A 154 -11.65 11.76 7.93
C HIS A 154 -11.23 12.50 9.20
N PHE A 155 -11.79 12.06 10.34
CA PHE A 155 -11.47 12.55 11.68
C PHE A 155 -10.63 11.56 12.48
N GLY A 156 -10.14 10.52 11.83
CA GLY A 156 -9.27 9.49 12.38
C GLY A 156 -8.33 8.93 11.32
N PRO A 157 -7.34 8.12 11.71
CA PRO A 157 -6.42 7.47 10.78
C PRO A 157 -7.15 6.69 9.70
N ILE A 158 -6.68 6.81 8.47
CA ILE A 158 -7.18 6.02 7.34
C ILE A 158 -6.53 4.63 7.45
N ASN A 159 -7.33 3.59 7.54
CA ASN A 159 -6.86 2.21 7.69
C ASN A 159 -6.85 1.44 6.38
N THR A 160 -7.70 1.83 5.43
CA THR A 160 -7.79 1.14 4.15
C THR A 160 -8.18 2.09 3.03
N ILE A 161 -7.62 1.85 1.84
CA ILE A 161 -7.96 2.54 0.59
C ILE A 161 -8.17 1.47 -0.48
N ALA A 162 -9.19 1.66 -1.31
CA ALA A 162 -9.44 0.83 -2.48
C ALA A 162 -9.83 1.70 -3.67
N THR A 163 -9.24 1.45 -4.82
CA THR A 163 -9.53 2.18 -6.06
C THR A 163 -10.55 1.41 -6.92
N ASP A 164 -11.47 2.13 -7.56
CA ASP A 164 -12.37 1.55 -8.57
C ASP A 164 -11.53 1.07 -9.78
N PRO A 165 -11.67 -0.17 -10.23
CA PRO A 165 -10.97 -0.66 -11.42
C PRO A 165 -11.21 0.17 -12.69
N ARG A 166 -12.34 0.88 -12.77
CA ARG A 166 -12.65 1.80 -13.87
C ARG A 166 -12.02 3.18 -13.70
N GLY A 167 -11.35 3.42 -12.54
CA GLY A 167 -10.66 4.66 -12.25
C GLY A 167 -11.54 5.89 -12.04
N GLN A 168 -12.82 5.70 -11.67
CA GLN A 168 -13.77 6.80 -11.48
C GLN A 168 -13.84 7.32 -10.04
N CYS A 169 -13.46 6.49 -9.09
CA CYS A 169 -13.53 6.84 -7.67
C CYS A 169 -12.52 6.00 -6.85
N TYR A 170 -12.37 6.35 -5.59
CA TYR A 170 -11.76 5.50 -4.57
C TYR A 170 -12.57 5.54 -3.29
N ALA A 171 -12.46 4.50 -2.50
CA ALA A 171 -13.04 4.40 -1.17
C ALA A 171 -11.94 4.47 -0.12
N SER A 172 -12.21 5.10 1.02
CA SER A 172 -11.34 5.12 2.19
C SER A 172 -12.12 4.76 3.45
N GLY A 173 -11.57 3.87 4.27
CA GLY A 173 -12.10 3.50 5.58
C GLY A 173 -11.18 3.99 6.70
N SER A 174 -11.77 4.51 7.78
CA SER A 174 -11.05 5.16 8.87
C SER A 174 -11.54 4.69 10.24
N GLU A 175 -10.71 4.93 11.27
CA GLU A 175 -11.08 4.72 12.69
C GLU A 175 -12.21 5.64 13.15
N ASP A 176 -12.57 6.68 12.39
CA ASP A 176 -13.74 7.51 12.67
C ASP A 176 -15.08 6.79 12.48
N GLY A 177 -15.04 5.52 12.05
CA GLY A 177 -16.21 4.68 11.85
C GLY A 177 -16.90 4.89 10.50
N TYR A 178 -16.31 5.65 9.59
CA TYR A 178 -16.89 5.93 8.28
C TYR A 178 -16.07 5.31 7.15
N VAL A 179 -16.79 4.86 6.13
CA VAL A 179 -16.25 4.63 4.79
C VAL A 179 -16.71 5.78 3.91
N ARG A 180 -15.76 6.43 3.23
CA ARG A 180 -16.04 7.51 2.30
C ARG A 180 -15.73 7.10 0.88
N LEU A 181 -16.63 7.47 -0.03
CA LEU A 181 -16.47 7.28 -1.46
C LEU A 181 -16.18 8.64 -2.10
N HIS A 182 -15.05 8.76 -2.74
CA HIS A 182 -14.58 9.98 -3.41
C HIS A 182 -14.60 9.77 -4.92
N HIS A 183 -15.46 10.51 -5.62
CA HIS A 183 -15.48 10.51 -7.08
C HIS A 183 -14.45 11.49 -7.61
N PHE A 184 -13.69 11.05 -8.58
CA PHE A 184 -12.77 11.92 -9.30
C PHE A 184 -13.56 12.86 -10.21
N ASP A 185 -13.19 14.13 -10.22
CA ASP A 185 -13.80 15.15 -11.03
C ASP A 185 -13.08 15.34 -12.38
N LYS A 186 -13.59 16.27 -13.19
CA LYS A 186 -12.98 16.58 -14.48
C LYS A 186 -11.53 17.04 -14.35
N SER A 187 -11.19 17.76 -13.30
CA SER A 187 -9.84 18.28 -13.09
C SER A 187 -8.82 17.16 -12.89
N TYR A 188 -9.21 16.07 -12.23
CA TYR A 188 -8.40 14.87 -12.12
C TYR A 188 -8.12 14.22 -13.48
N PHE A 189 -9.13 14.09 -14.32
CA PHE A 189 -8.98 13.47 -15.64
C PHE A 189 -8.22 14.36 -16.63
N ASP A 190 -8.39 15.68 -16.53
CA ASP A 190 -7.70 16.66 -17.37
C ASP A 190 -6.26 16.95 -16.87
N PHE A 191 -5.91 16.52 -15.66
CA PHE A 191 -4.58 16.75 -15.10
C PHE A 191 -3.51 16.07 -15.95
N GLN A 192 -2.51 16.86 -16.34
CA GLN A 192 -1.32 16.41 -17.06
C GLN A 192 -0.09 16.99 -16.37
N TYR A 193 0.88 16.16 -16.12
CA TYR A 193 2.17 16.62 -15.62
C TYR A 193 2.92 17.38 -16.73
N ASP A 194 3.62 18.48 -16.38
CA ASP A 194 4.25 19.34 -17.40
C ASP A 194 5.26 18.62 -18.31
N LEU A 195 5.84 17.51 -17.84
CA LEU A 195 6.75 16.68 -18.62
C LEU A 195 6.04 15.72 -19.60
N GLU A 196 4.75 15.46 -19.38
CA GLU A 196 3.92 14.64 -20.29
C GLU A 196 3.38 15.45 -21.48
N ARG A 197 3.55 16.77 -21.44
CA ARG A 197 3.09 17.70 -22.51
C ARG A 197 4.09 17.89 -23.65
N ARG A 198 5.24 17.20 -23.63
CA ARG A 198 6.28 17.36 -24.64
C ARG A 198 6.36 16.20 -25.61
#